data_a6bab3bcb02dd81d5258cdb598b5f701
#
_entry.id   a6bab3bcb02dd81d5258cdb598b5f701
#
_cell.length_a   1.000
_cell.length_b   1.000
_cell.length_c   1.000
_cell.angle_alpha   90.00
_cell.angle_beta   90.00
_cell.angle_gamma   90.00
#
_symmetry.space_group_name_H-M   'P 1'
#
loop_
_entity.id
_entity.type
_entity.pdbx_description
1 polymer ?
#
loop_
_entity_poly.entity_id
_entity_poly.type
_entity_poly.pdbx_seq_one_letter_code
_entity_poly.pdbx_strand_id
1 'polypeptide(L)'
;FGQQFNLKILTMGKGFFQVPTAINEPIKSYAPGSPEREAVLEQYKTYFNGQVDVPMYIGSEEVRTGNTKPMSPPHDHKHIVGTYHTAEKKNVQAAIDNCLESRNAWANLTWEQRAAIFLKAAELIAGPYRAKINAATMIAQSKNIHQAEIDSACELIDFLRFNVEYMSQIYEEQPDSAEGIWNRVEYRPLEGFVYAITPFNFTAIAGNLPASAAMMGNVVIWKPSDSQIFSAKVIVDIFKEAGLPDGVINVVYGDPVMITDIVLSSPDFAGLHFTGSKNVFKELWKQIGNNIHTYKTYPRIVGETGGKDFILAHPTANTKQVATAISRGAFEFQGQKCSAASRVYLPKSTTNEILEYEKADIESFNKPGSPENMSNFITAVIHEGSFDKLAKYINQAKEDENAEIFAGGGFDKSKGYFIEPTVILTTDPKYTTMETDLFGPVVTIYVYEDKDWSETLQIIDGTSEYALTGAVLSQDRYAIDEATKALQNCAGNFYINDKPTGAVVGQQPFGGARASGTNDRAGSAQNLLRWVSPRLIKETFVTPVDYRYPF
;
A
#
# COMPACT_ATOMS: atom_id res chain seq x y z
N PHE A 1 53.29 15.12 -23.29
CA PHE A 1 52.54 14.40 -22.25
C PHE A 1 51.22 15.15 -22.03
N GLY A 2 50.18 14.85 -22.82
CA GLY A 2 48.84 15.40 -22.68
C GLY A 2 47.95 14.38 -21.99
N GLN A 3 47.73 14.52 -20.71
CA GLN A 3 46.58 13.87 -20.06
C GLN A 3 45.34 14.71 -20.41
N GLN A 4 44.49 14.19 -21.29
CA GLN A 4 43.12 14.67 -21.42
C GLN A 4 42.37 14.33 -20.14
N PHE A 5 42.18 15.32 -19.26
CA PHE A 5 41.21 15.27 -18.22
C PHE A 5 39.81 15.30 -18.85
N ASN A 6 39.17 14.16 -18.96
CA ASN A 6 37.74 14.08 -19.18
C ASN A 6 37.04 14.62 -17.94
N LEU A 7 36.86 15.94 -17.85
CA LEU A 7 35.94 16.52 -16.90
C LEU A 7 34.52 16.03 -17.28
N LYS A 8 34.04 14.99 -16.63
CA LYS A 8 32.60 14.79 -16.53
C LYS A 8 32.04 16.01 -15.82
N ILE A 9 31.36 16.87 -16.56
CA ILE A 9 30.66 18.03 -15.99
C ILE A 9 29.58 17.47 -15.07
N LEU A 10 29.86 17.47 -13.78
CA LEU A 10 28.83 17.32 -12.74
C LEU A 10 27.99 18.60 -12.84
N THR A 11 26.77 18.50 -13.35
CA THR A 11 25.80 19.59 -13.33
C THR A 11 25.34 19.76 -11.89
N MET A 12 26.04 20.61 -11.15
CA MET A 12 25.55 21.09 -9.84
C MET A 12 24.42 22.09 -10.08
N GLY A 13 23.34 21.99 -9.33
CA GLY A 13 22.27 22.98 -9.33
C GLY A 13 22.82 24.38 -9.02
N LYS A 14 22.33 25.40 -9.75
CA LYS A 14 22.81 26.79 -9.62
C LYS A 14 21.95 27.63 -8.68
N GLY A 15 21.10 26.98 -7.85
CA GLY A 15 20.21 27.63 -6.92
C GLY A 15 19.68 26.67 -5.86
N PHE A 16 18.98 27.21 -4.87
CA PHE A 16 18.18 26.42 -3.92
C PHE A 16 16.75 26.40 -4.45
N PHE A 17 16.33 25.23 -4.94
CA PHE A 17 15.03 25.09 -5.58
C PHE A 17 13.96 24.74 -4.55
N GLN A 18 12.76 25.29 -4.74
CA GLN A 18 11.57 24.90 -4.01
C GLN A 18 10.67 24.11 -4.96
N VAL A 19 10.17 22.98 -4.50
CA VAL A 19 9.19 22.19 -5.24
C VAL A 19 7.79 22.81 -5.11
N PRO A 20 6.87 22.55 -6.05
CA PRO A 20 5.48 22.95 -5.87
C PRO A 20 4.91 22.35 -4.58
N THR A 21 4.16 23.14 -3.82
CA THR A 21 3.44 22.65 -2.63
C THR A 21 2.49 21.54 -3.02
N ALA A 22 2.59 20.40 -2.34
CA ALA A 22 1.73 19.25 -2.61
C ALA A 22 0.30 19.52 -2.17
N ILE A 23 -0.64 19.20 -3.04
CA ILE A 23 -2.09 19.31 -2.80
C ILE A 23 -2.72 17.99 -3.21
N ASN A 24 -3.63 17.47 -2.37
CA ASN A 24 -4.36 16.26 -2.68
C ASN A 24 -5.15 16.39 -3.98
N GLU A 25 -5.10 15.35 -4.79
CA GLU A 25 -5.79 15.29 -6.08
C GLU A 25 -7.31 15.24 -5.87
N PRO A 26 -8.09 16.11 -6.52
CA PRO A 26 -9.54 16.07 -6.44
C PRO A 26 -10.13 14.77 -6.98
N ILE A 27 -10.99 14.13 -6.17
CA ILE A 27 -11.72 12.93 -6.55
C ILE A 27 -12.80 13.30 -7.55
N LYS A 28 -12.82 12.63 -8.71
CA LYS A 28 -13.87 12.81 -9.73
C LYS A 28 -15.12 12.00 -9.36
N SER A 29 -16.28 12.53 -9.69
CA SER A 29 -17.57 11.95 -9.28
C SER A 29 -18.06 10.80 -10.13
N TYR A 30 -17.62 10.74 -11.40
CA TYR A 30 -18.13 9.78 -12.39
C TYR A 30 -19.66 9.76 -12.51
N ALA A 31 -20.27 10.92 -12.34
CA ALA A 31 -21.72 11.08 -12.43
C ALA A 31 -22.25 10.65 -13.82
N PRO A 32 -23.51 10.19 -13.92
CA PRO A 32 -24.12 9.87 -15.21
C PRO A 32 -23.98 11.01 -16.22
N GLY A 33 -23.44 10.72 -17.42
CA GLY A 33 -23.22 11.72 -18.48
C GLY A 33 -21.97 12.59 -18.32
N SER A 34 -21.12 12.34 -17.31
CA SER A 34 -19.87 13.07 -17.17
C SER A 34 -18.79 12.53 -18.14
N PRO A 35 -17.91 13.40 -18.66
CA PRO A 35 -16.84 12.98 -19.58
C PRO A 35 -15.91 11.94 -19.00
N GLU A 36 -15.56 12.06 -17.72
CA GLU A 36 -14.70 11.10 -17.03
C GLU A 36 -15.34 9.70 -16.94
N ARG A 37 -16.68 9.63 -16.75
CA ARG A 37 -17.40 8.35 -16.77
C ARG A 37 -17.38 7.71 -18.15
N GLU A 38 -17.62 8.47 -19.19
CA GLU A 38 -17.57 7.97 -20.56
C GLU A 38 -16.18 7.48 -20.92
N ALA A 39 -15.15 8.28 -20.61
CA ALA A 39 -13.75 7.92 -20.89
C ALA A 39 -13.30 6.63 -20.17
N VAL A 40 -13.66 6.44 -18.89
CA VAL A 40 -13.26 5.24 -18.17
C VAL A 40 -14.02 4.00 -18.65
N LEU A 41 -15.30 4.11 -19.01
CA LEU A 41 -16.07 2.99 -19.57
C LEU A 41 -15.58 2.59 -20.96
N GLU A 42 -15.21 3.55 -21.81
CA GLU A 42 -14.60 3.27 -23.10
C GLU A 42 -13.26 2.56 -22.93
N GLN A 43 -12.43 3.05 -22.02
CA GLN A 43 -11.13 2.44 -21.74
C GLN A 43 -11.26 1.06 -21.11
N TYR A 44 -12.24 0.86 -20.20
CA TYR A 44 -12.56 -0.44 -19.63
C TYR A 44 -12.93 -1.45 -20.73
N LYS A 45 -13.84 -1.08 -21.65
CA LYS A 45 -14.24 -1.93 -22.78
C LYS A 45 -13.05 -2.26 -23.69
N THR A 46 -12.21 -1.29 -23.95
CA THR A 46 -11.00 -1.49 -24.76
C THR A 46 -10.06 -2.51 -24.13
N TYR A 47 -9.83 -2.41 -22.84
CA TYR A 47 -8.95 -3.34 -22.11
C TYR A 47 -9.61 -4.71 -21.91
N PHE A 48 -10.90 -4.73 -21.57
CA PHE A 48 -11.62 -5.97 -21.32
C PHE A 48 -11.73 -6.86 -22.58
N ASN A 49 -11.96 -6.25 -23.74
CA ASN A 49 -12.07 -6.94 -25.03
C ASN A 49 -10.71 -7.12 -25.75
N GLY A 50 -9.65 -6.53 -25.20
CA GLY A 50 -8.30 -6.62 -25.74
C GLY A 50 -7.58 -7.91 -25.32
N GLN A 51 -6.35 -8.06 -25.85
CA GLN A 51 -5.41 -9.09 -25.44
C GLN A 51 -4.05 -8.41 -25.22
N VAL A 52 -3.66 -8.26 -23.96
CA VAL A 52 -2.40 -7.59 -23.60
C VAL A 52 -1.32 -8.63 -23.34
N ASP A 53 -0.17 -8.50 -24.02
CA ASP A 53 1.02 -9.28 -23.72
C ASP A 53 1.98 -8.43 -22.86
N VAL A 54 2.19 -8.86 -21.61
CA VAL A 54 2.98 -8.09 -20.63
C VAL A 54 4.37 -8.71 -20.47
N PRO A 55 5.42 -8.03 -20.97
CA PRO A 55 6.80 -8.46 -20.75
C PRO A 55 7.28 -8.11 -19.35
N MET A 56 8.37 -8.71 -18.92
CA MET A 56 9.18 -8.16 -17.83
C MET A 56 9.99 -6.97 -18.36
N TYR A 57 10.34 -6.04 -17.48
CA TYR A 57 11.12 -4.85 -17.83
C TYR A 57 12.48 -4.92 -17.12
N ILE A 58 13.54 -5.23 -17.87
CA ILE A 58 14.90 -5.38 -17.34
C ILE A 58 15.83 -4.46 -18.16
N GLY A 59 16.29 -3.39 -17.53
CA GLY A 59 16.98 -2.34 -18.27
C GLY A 59 16.11 -1.75 -19.36
N SER A 60 16.66 -1.60 -20.55
CA SER A 60 15.94 -1.14 -21.75
C SER A 60 15.13 -2.25 -22.44
N GLU A 61 15.24 -3.50 -21.98
CA GLU A 61 14.64 -4.64 -22.67
C GLU A 61 13.25 -4.99 -22.12
N GLU A 62 12.34 -5.27 -23.04
CA GLU A 62 11.08 -5.96 -22.78
C GLU A 62 11.29 -7.47 -22.92
N VAL A 63 11.48 -8.14 -21.79
CA VAL A 63 11.86 -9.55 -21.77
C VAL A 63 10.64 -10.46 -21.88
N ARG A 64 10.59 -11.24 -22.95
CA ARG A 64 9.56 -12.24 -23.23
C ARG A 64 10.17 -13.64 -23.21
N THR A 65 9.91 -14.41 -22.16
CA THR A 65 10.48 -15.77 -21.97
C THR A 65 9.73 -16.84 -22.75
N GLY A 66 8.48 -16.57 -23.15
CA GLY A 66 7.58 -17.62 -23.68
C GLY A 66 6.85 -18.40 -22.59
N ASN A 67 7.34 -18.40 -21.35
CA ASN A 67 6.62 -18.95 -20.20
C ASN A 67 5.60 -17.93 -19.73
N THR A 68 4.33 -18.10 -20.06
CA THR A 68 3.27 -17.13 -19.80
C THR A 68 2.22 -17.67 -18.85
N LYS A 69 1.57 -16.74 -18.13
CA LYS A 69 0.35 -17.00 -17.35
C LYS A 69 -0.75 -16.06 -17.83
N PRO A 70 -2.02 -16.51 -17.81
CA PRO A 70 -3.16 -15.66 -18.17
C PRO A 70 -3.46 -14.63 -17.08
N MET A 71 -4.03 -13.51 -17.50
CA MET A 71 -4.65 -12.50 -16.64
C MET A 71 -6.15 -12.53 -16.87
N SER A 72 -6.91 -12.76 -15.79
CA SER A 72 -8.37 -12.82 -15.83
C SER A 72 -8.97 -11.90 -14.78
N PRO A 73 -10.04 -11.14 -15.08
CA PRO A 73 -10.73 -10.33 -14.10
C PRO A 73 -11.39 -11.20 -13.03
N PRO A 74 -11.29 -10.87 -11.74
CA PRO A 74 -11.92 -11.67 -10.68
C PRO A 74 -13.45 -11.78 -10.81
N HIS A 75 -14.12 -10.80 -11.41
CA HIS A 75 -15.57 -10.79 -11.66
C HIS A 75 -16.00 -11.58 -12.91
N ASP A 76 -15.04 -12.03 -13.72
CA ASP A 76 -15.25 -12.96 -14.84
C ASP A 76 -13.97 -13.78 -15.06
N HIS A 77 -13.72 -14.74 -14.18
CA HIS A 77 -12.46 -15.47 -14.13
C HIS A 77 -12.20 -16.41 -15.32
N LYS A 78 -13.20 -16.63 -16.19
CA LYS A 78 -13.03 -17.37 -17.44
C LYS A 78 -12.63 -16.48 -18.61
N HIS A 79 -12.82 -15.17 -18.48
CA HIS A 79 -12.41 -14.20 -19.49
C HIS A 79 -10.93 -13.89 -19.35
N ILE A 80 -10.17 -13.96 -20.45
CA ILE A 80 -8.74 -13.67 -20.45
C ILE A 80 -8.55 -12.32 -21.15
N VAL A 81 -7.94 -11.36 -20.43
CA VAL A 81 -7.61 -10.01 -20.93
C VAL A 81 -6.17 -9.90 -21.43
N GLY A 82 -5.40 -10.96 -21.30
CA GLY A 82 -4.02 -11.01 -21.76
C GLY A 82 -3.18 -12.03 -21.01
N THR A 83 -1.89 -11.99 -21.28
CA THR A 83 -0.88 -12.85 -20.63
C THR A 83 0.30 -12.03 -20.16
N TYR A 84 1.06 -12.58 -19.21
CA TYR A 84 2.34 -12.02 -18.77
C TYR A 84 3.43 -13.08 -18.75
N HIS A 85 4.67 -12.65 -19.00
CA HIS A 85 5.82 -13.54 -19.02
C HIS A 85 6.41 -13.70 -17.61
N THR A 86 6.77 -14.95 -17.25
CA THR A 86 7.36 -15.27 -15.95
C THR A 86 8.86 -15.43 -16.02
N ALA A 87 9.55 -15.03 -14.96
CA ALA A 87 11.01 -15.07 -14.88
C ALA A 87 11.55 -16.49 -14.74
N GLU A 88 12.68 -16.72 -15.37
CA GLU A 88 13.64 -17.77 -15.05
C GLU A 88 14.75 -17.19 -14.14
N LYS A 89 15.55 -18.04 -13.51
CA LYS A 89 16.67 -17.61 -12.63
C LYS A 89 17.59 -16.58 -13.30
N LYS A 90 17.91 -16.79 -14.58
CA LYS A 90 18.78 -15.87 -15.34
C LYS A 90 18.19 -14.46 -15.49
N ASN A 91 16.85 -14.35 -15.58
CA ASN A 91 16.19 -13.05 -15.71
C ASN A 91 16.24 -12.26 -14.41
N VAL A 92 16.10 -12.94 -13.26
CA VAL A 92 16.25 -12.30 -11.94
C VAL A 92 17.68 -11.82 -11.73
N GLN A 93 18.68 -12.63 -12.11
CA GLN A 93 20.08 -12.22 -12.04
C GLN A 93 20.35 -11.04 -12.97
N ALA A 94 19.85 -11.05 -14.20
CA ALA A 94 19.96 -9.92 -15.12
C ALA A 94 19.34 -8.64 -14.58
N ALA A 95 18.21 -8.74 -13.85
CA ALA A 95 17.60 -7.58 -13.19
C ALA A 95 18.49 -7.01 -12.08
N ILE A 96 19.17 -7.88 -11.29
CA ILE A 96 20.16 -7.45 -10.29
C ILE A 96 21.33 -6.73 -10.97
N ASP A 97 21.93 -7.36 -11.97
CA ASP A 97 23.09 -6.83 -12.68
C ASP A 97 22.78 -5.47 -13.30
N ASN A 98 21.61 -5.34 -13.93
CA ASN A 98 21.15 -4.10 -14.53
C ASN A 98 20.88 -2.99 -13.50
N CYS A 99 20.28 -3.33 -12.34
CA CYS A 99 20.17 -2.40 -11.22
C CYS A 99 21.54 -1.81 -10.84
N LEU A 100 22.52 -2.67 -10.66
CA LEU A 100 23.87 -2.26 -10.22
C LEU A 100 24.58 -1.42 -11.28
N GLU A 101 24.40 -1.72 -12.56
CA GLU A 101 24.94 -0.94 -13.68
C GLU A 101 24.32 0.46 -13.71
N SER A 102 23.00 0.58 -13.56
CA SER A 102 22.27 1.84 -13.61
C SER A 102 22.44 2.72 -12.37
N ARG A 103 22.83 2.12 -11.24
CA ARG A 103 22.86 2.77 -9.92
C ARG A 103 23.64 4.07 -9.89
N ASN A 104 24.86 4.08 -10.40
CA ASN A 104 25.71 5.27 -10.29
C ASN A 104 25.20 6.44 -11.13
N ALA A 105 24.67 6.18 -12.32
CA ALA A 105 24.10 7.22 -13.16
C ALA A 105 22.87 7.85 -12.49
N TRP A 106 21.98 7.03 -11.93
CA TRP A 106 20.78 7.49 -11.24
C TRP A 106 21.08 8.23 -9.93
N ALA A 107 21.97 7.68 -9.10
CA ALA A 107 22.35 8.28 -7.82
C ALA A 107 23.04 9.65 -7.98
N ASN A 108 23.70 9.90 -9.11
CA ASN A 108 24.39 11.16 -9.39
C ASN A 108 23.52 12.21 -10.09
N LEU A 109 22.28 11.88 -10.47
CA LEU A 109 21.32 12.94 -10.85
C LEU A 109 21.04 13.83 -9.66
N THR A 110 20.86 15.11 -9.91
CA THR A 110 20.45 16.02 -8.86
C THR A 110 19.04 15.66 -8.35
N TRP A 111 18.75 15.99 -7.10
CA TRP A 111 17.44 15.63 -6.52
C TRP A 111 16.27 16.27 -7.29
N GLU A 112 16.44 17.50 -7.79
CA GLU A 112 15.42 18.18 -8.59
C GLU A 112 15.17 17.53 -9.95
N GLN A 113 16.20 16.92 -10.56
CA GLN A 113 16.02 16.15 -11.79
C GLN A 113 15.19 14.89 -11.56
N ARG A 114 15.45 14.21 -10.44
CA ARG A 114 14.62 13.06 -10.01
C ARG A 114 13.20 13.50 -9.66
N ALA A 115 13.05 14.59 -8.90
CA ALA A 115 11.75 15.17 -8.55
C ALA A 115 10.90 15.47 -9.78
N ALA A 116 11.49 16.08 -10.80
CA ALA A 116 10.79 16.46 -12.04
C ALA A 116 10.15 15.26 -12.75
N ILE A 117 10.81 14.08 -12.74
CA ILE A 117 10.29 12.84 -13.33
C ILE A 117 9.03 12.39 -12.58
N PHE A 118 9.06 12.34 -11.25
CA PHE A 118 7.92 11.88 -10.45
C PHE A 118 6.76 12.88 -10.43
N LEU A 119 7.05 14.19 -10.45
CA LEU A 119 6.01 15.20 -10.64
C LEU A 119 5.35 15.09 -12.00
N LYS A 120 6.13 14.84 -13.08
CA LYS A 120 5.56 14.57 -14.40
C LYS A 120 4.72 13.29 -14.42
N ALA A 121 5.15 12.24 -13.73
CA ALA A 121 4.35 11.02 -13.60
C ALA A 121 3.00 11.30 -12.92
N ALA A 122 2.98 12.13 -11.87
CA ALA A 122 1.73 12.56 -11.21
C ALA A 122 0.79 13.28 -12.20
N GLU A 123 1.31 14.21 -13.00
CA GLU A 123 0.51 14.94 -13.99
C GLU A 123 0.01 14.04 -15.14
N LEU A 124 0.79 13.04 -15.55
CA LEU A 124 0.36 12.03 -16.52
C LEU A 124 -0.83 11.22 -15.97
N ILE A 125 -0.79 10.85 -14.69
CA ILE A 125 -1.91 10.14 -14.04
C ILE A 125 -3.12 11.06 -13.90
N ALA A 126 -2.93 12.30 -13.47
CA ALA A 126 -4.01 13.27 -13.32
C ALA A 126 -4.72 13.59 -14.65
N GLY A 127 -4.01 13.47 -15.76
CA GLY A 127 -4.47 13.76 -17.11
C GLY A 127 -4.69 12.51 -17.98
N PRO A 128 -3.81 12.25 -18.97
CA PRO A 128 -4.08 11.28 -20.04
C PRO A 128 -4.13 9.82 -19.60
N TYR A 129 -3.58 9.49 -18.44
CA TYR A 129 -3.58 8.12 -17.91
C TYR A 129 -4.69 7.84 -16.89
N ARG A 130 -5.50 8.85 -16.49
CA ARG A 130 -6.50 8.65 -15.43
C ARG A 130 -7.52 7.57 -15.76
N ALA A 131 -8.12 7.62 -16.94
CA ALA A 131 -9.04 6.57 -17.39
C ALA A 131 -8.34 5.22 -17.54
N LYS A 132 -7.10 5.20 -18.02
CA LYS A 132 -6.32 3.97 -18.23
C LYS A 132 -5.99 3.25 -16.93
N ILE A 133 -5.46 3.97 -15.92
CA ILE A 133 -5.08 3.37 -14.64
C ILE A 133 -6.31 2.91 -13.86
N ASN A 134 -7.40 3.68 -13.90
CA ASN A 134 -8.67 3.30 -13.27
C ASN A 134 -9.28 2.06 -13.93
N ALA A 135 -9.38 2.03 -15.27
CA ALA A 135 -9.89 0.88 -16.00
C ALA A 135 -9.05 -0.39 -15.76
N ALA A 136 -7.72 -0.28 -15.77
CA ALA A 136 -6.83 -1.39 -15.45
C ALA A 136 -7.03 -1.91 -14.02
N THR A 137 -7.25 -1.01 -13.05
CA THR A 137 -7.55 -1.36 -11.66
C THR A 137 -8.92 -2.03 -11.52
N MET A 138 -9.95 -1.52 -12.19
CA MET A 138 -11.28 -2.13 -12.23
C MET A 138 -11.23 -3.57 -12.77
N ILE A 139 -10.42 -3.83 -13.78
CA ILE A 139 -10.25 -5.16 -14.39
C ILE A 139 -9.43 -6.07 -13.48
N ALA A 140 -8.23 -5.64 -13.08
CA ALA A 140 -7.29 -6.48 -12.36
C ALA A 140 -7.75 -6.83 -10.93
N GLN A 141 -8.42 -5.91 -10.27
CA GLN A 141 -8.79 -6.02 -8.85
C GLN A 141 -10.30 -6.10 -8.61
N SER A 142 -11.11 -6.00 -9.66
CA SER A 142 -12.57 -5.87 -9.56
C SER A 142 -13.02 -4.69 -8.68
N LYS A 143 -12.25 -3.60 -8.62
CA LYS A 143 -12.67 -2.39 -7.92
C LYS A 143 -13.79 -1.69 -8.69
N ASN A 144 -14.82 -1.21 -8.01
CA ASN A 144 -15.73 -0.25 -8.62
C ASN A 144 -15.01 1.06 -8.91
N ILE A 145 -15.58 1.91 -9.75
CA ILE A 145 -14.88 3.13 -10.20
C ILE A 145 -14.52 4.08 -9.06
N HIS A 146 -15.37 4.19 -8.03
CA HIS A 146 -15.10 5.06 -6.89
C HIS A 146 -13.86 4.58 -6.12
N GLN A 147 -13.74 3.28 -5.89
CA GLN A 147 -12.56 2.69 -5.23
C GLN A 147 -11.32 2.73 -6.14
N ALA A 148 -11.48 2.53 -7.45
CA ALA A 148 -10.38 2.66 -8.39
C ALA A 148 -9.85 4.10 -8.46
N GLU A 149 -10.74 5.09 -8.51
CA GLU A 149 -10.38 6.51 -8.53
C GLU A 149 -9.57 6.92 -7.30
N ILE A 150 -10.01 6.53 -6.09
CA ILE A 150 -9.34 6.87 -4.84
C ILE A 150 -8.03 6.09 -4.71
N ASP A 151 -8.10 4.76 -4.82
CA ASP A 151 -7.02 3.84 -4.43
C ASP A 151 -6.02 3.57 -5.56
N SER A 152 -6.20 4.15 -6.75
CA SER A 152 -5.23 4.06 -7.84
C SER A 152 -4.79 5.43 -8.33
N ALA A 153 -5.68 6.24 -8.91
CA ALA A 153 -5.31 7.52 -9.50
C ALA A 153 -4.96 8.54 -8.42
N CYS A 154 -5.92 8.93 -7.56
CA CYS A 154 -5.72 10.01 -6.60
C CYS A 154 -4.60 9.71 -5.62
N GLU A 155 -4.60 8.54 -4.99
CA GLU A 155 -3.60 8.19 -3.98
C GLU A 155 -2.19 8.08 -4.58
N LEU A 156 -2.02 7.55 -5.81
CA LEU A 156 -0.69 7.51 -6.44
C LEU A 156 -0.20 8.90 -6.83
N ILE A 157 -1.07 9.77 -7.35
CA ILE A 157 -0.75 11.17 -7.61
C ILE A 157 -0.27 11.85 -6.33
N ASP A 158 -1.01 11.65 -5.25
CA ASP A 158 -0.68 12.23 -3.95
C ASP A 158 0.66 11.70 -3.42
N PHE A 159 0.90 10.39 -3.46
CA PHE A 159 2.20 9.84 -3.09
C PHE A 159 3.35 10.48 -3.87
N LEU A 160 3.20 10.63 -5.17
CA LEU A 160 4.26 11.20 -6.02
C LEU A 160 4.50 12.68 -5.68
N ARG A 161 3.45 13.49 -5.48
CA ARG A 161 3.56 14.91 -5.13
C ARG A 161 4.11 15.12 -3.72
N PHE A 162 3.50 14.48 -2.72
CA PHE A 162 3.88 14.65 -1.31
C PHE A 162 5.27 14.07 -1.01
N ASN A 163 5.63 12.93 -1.59
CA ASN A 163 6.98 12.39 -1.41
C ASN A 163 8.06 13.29 -2.01
N VAL A 164 7.80 13.99 -3.11
CA VAL A 164 8.73 15.00 -3.65
C VAL A 164 8.90 16.16 -2.68
N GLU A 165 7.81 16.62 -2.07
CA GLU A 165 7.88 17.69 -1.06
C GLU A 165 8.66 17.23 0.18
N TYR A 166 8.38 16.02 0.70
CA TYR A 166 9.12 15.46 1.84
C TYR A 166 10.60 15.20 1.52
N MET A 167 10.92 14.79 0.31
CA MET A 167 12.31 14.65 -0.14
C MET A 167 13.04 16.00 -0.08
N SER A 168 12.41 17.08 -0.56
CA SER A 168 12.95 18.45 -0.48
C SER A 168 13.22 18.86 0.97
N GLN A 169 12.24 18.64 1.87
CA GLN A 169 12.37 18.94 3.30
C GLN A 169 13.54 18.16 3.94
N ILE A 170 13.71 16.88 3.62
CA ILE A 170 14.82 16.08 4.13
C ILE A 170 16.16 16.66 3.68
N TYR A 171 16.29 17.08 2.43
CA TYR A 171 17.57 17.64 1.93
C TYR A 171 17.88 19.04 2.45
N GLU A 172 16.89 19.79 2.90
CA GLU A 172 17.07 21.09 3.56
C GLU A 172 17.64 20.95 4.98
N GLU A 173 17.44 19.81 5.64
CA GLU A 173 17.91 19.58 7.01
C GLU A 173 19.42 19.42 7.03
N GLN A 174 20.13 20.40 7.63
CA GLN A 174 21.59 20.45 7.70
C GLN A 174 22.07 20.66 9.14
N PRO A 175 23.23 20.10 9.52
CA PRO A 175 23.79 20.27 10.87
C PRO A 175 24.36 21.66 11.09
N ASP A 176 24.39 22.07 12.35
CA ASP A 176 25.07 23.31 12.76
C ASP A 176 26.58 23.24 12.53
N SER A 177 27.18 24.41 12.27
CA SER A 177 28.62 24.58 12.10
C SER A 177 29.21 25.47 13.21
N ALA A 178 30.37 25.09 13.76
CA ALA A 178 31.11 25.90 14.68
C ALA A 178 32.04 26.90 13.93
N GLU A 179 32.62 27.87 14.66
CA GLU A 179 33.57 28.80 14.09
C GLU A 179 34.76 28.10 13.42
N GLY A 180 35.07 28.49 12.20
CA GLY A 180 36.17 27.91 11.39
C GLY A 180 35.90 26.50 10.86
N ILE A 181 34.65 26.02 11.00
CA ILE A 181 34.23 24.69 10.57
C ILE A 181 32.97 24.82 9.70
N TRP A 182 32.89 24.02 8.66
CA TRP A 182 31.67 23.84 7.89
C TRP A 182 31.23 22.36 7.96
N ASN A 183 30.11 22.12 8.62
CA ASN A 183 29.45 20.83 8.68
C ASN A 183 28.32 20.77 7.64
N ARG A 184 28.19 19.64 6.96
CA ARG A 184 27.11 19.39 6.00
C ARG A 184 26.79 17.90 5.94
N VAL A 185 25.56 17.56 5.61
CA VAL A 185 25.10 16.19 5.41
C VAL A 185 24.71 15.95 3.96
N GLU A 186 25.11 14.80 3.44
CA GLU A 186 24.61 14.26 2.17
C GLU A 186 23.67 13.10 2.47
N TYR A 187 22.50 13.11 1.88
CA TYR A 187 21.54 12.00 1.94
C TYR A 187 21.76 11.10 0.73
N ARG A 188 22.76 10.21 0.83
CA ARG A 188 23.09 9.27 -0.24
C ARG A 188 22.05 8.17 -0.35
N PRO A 189 21.76 7.62 -1.56
CA PRO A 189 21.03 6.37 -1.68
C PRO A 189 21.79 5.21 -1.02
N LEU A 190 21.09 4.12 -0.74
CA LEU A 190 21.67 2.92 -0.16
C LEU A 190 22.75 2.31 -1.08
N GLU A 191 23.74 1.64 -0.52
CA GLU A 191 24.78 0.97 -1.30
C GLU A 191 24.31 -0.41 -1.74
N GLY A 192 23.68 -0.46 -2.92
CA GLY A 192 23.08 -1.66 -3.50
C GLY A 192 21.75 -1.35 -4.17
N PHE A 193 20.80 -2.29 -4.09
CA PHE A 193 19.46 -2.14 -4.64
C PHE A 193 18.38 -2.42 -3.58
N VAL A 194 17.17 -1.90 -3.81
CA VAL A 194 15.98 -2.13 -3.00
C VAL A 194 15.09 -3.17 -3.68
N TYR A 195 14.57 -4.11 -2.92
CA TYR A 195 13.57 -5.08 -3.37
C TYR A 195 12.18 -4.61 -2.94
N ALA A 196 11.33 -4.23 -3.90
CA ALA A 196 9.95 -3.83 -3.68
C ALA A 196 8.99 -4.98 -4.01
N ILE A 197 8.24 -5.45 -3.02
CA ILE A 197 7.19 -6.46 -3.19
C ILE A 197 5.85 -5.81 -2.87
N THR A 198 4.97 -5.76 -3.86
CA THR A 198 3.73 -4.99 -3.76
C THR A 198 2.48 -5.86 -3.77
N PRO A 199 1.42 -5.43 -3.04
CA PRO A 199 0.20 -6.19 -2.87
C PRO A 199 -0.71 -6.09 -4.09
N PHE A 200 -1.81 -6.85 -4.08
CA PHE A 200 -2.79 -6.81 -5.16
C PHE A 200 -3.86 -5.72 -4.99
N ASN A 201 -4.09 -5.25 -3.77
CA ASN A 201 -5.32 -4.53 -3.42
C ASN A 201 -5.30 -3.03 -3.70
N PHE A 202 -4.11 -2.42 -3.85
CA PHE A 202 -3.95 -0.99 -4.13
C PHE A 202 -2.95 -0.76 -5.26
N THR A 203 -3.42 -0.26 -6.39
CA THR A 203 -2.55 0.16 -7.49
C THR A 203 -1.62 1.31 -7.06
N ALA A 204 -2.11 2.22 -6.22
CA ALA A 204 -1.30 3.30 -5.67
C ALA A 204 -0.13 2.79 -4.83
N ILE A 205 -0.35 1.81 -3.95
CA ILE A 205 0.72 1.21 -3.14
C ILE A 205 1.74 0.50 -4.04
N ALA A 206 1.27 -0.20 -5.09
CA ALA A 206 2.15 -0.86 -6.05
C ALA A 206 3.06 0.11 -6.80
N GLY A 207 2.59 1.31 -7.10
CA GLY A 207 3.42 2.39 -7.68
C GLY A 207 4.32 3.06 -6.65
N ASN A 208 3.82 3.29 -5.43
CA ASN A 208 4.54 4.02 -4.40
C ASN A 208 5.76 3.27 -3.84
N LEU A 209 5.66 1.95 -3.62
CA LEU A 209 6.78 1.22 -3.01
C LEU A 209 8.07 1.32 -3.83
N PRO A 210 8.08 1.02 -5.15
CA PRO A 210 9.27 1.23 -5.95
C PRO A 210 9.61 2.71 -6.15
N ALA A 211 8.61 3.59 -6.32
CA ALA A 211 8.82 5.00 -6.62
C ALA A 211 9.45 5.76 -5.44
N SER A 212 9.02 5.54 -4.20
CA SER A 212 9.57 6.21 -3.03
C SER A 212 11.05 5.91 -2.82
N ALA A 213 11.47 4.66 -3.01
CA ALA A 213 12.88 4.27 -2.95
C ALA A 213 13.68 4.86 -4.13
N ALA A 214 13.13 4.80 -5.36
CA ALA A 214 13.78 5.34 -6.55
C ALA A 214 13.95 6.87 -6.47
N MET A 215 12.95 7.58 -5.97
CA MET A 215 12.98 9.03 -5.77
C MET A 215 14.16 9.47 -4.90
N MET A 216 14.49 8.69 -3.87
CA MET A 216 15.64 8.94 -2.99
C MET A 216 16.99 8.52 -3.61
N GLY A 217 17.01 8.14 -4.91
CA GLY A 217 18.20 7.83 -5.68
C GLY A 217 18.58 6.35 -5.73
N ASN A 218 17.73 5.46 -5.20
CA ASN A 218 17.97 4.03 -5.26
C ASN A 218 17.55 3.42 -6.60
N VAL A 219 18.11 2.26 -6.91
CA VAL A 219 17.64 1.37 -7.97
C VAL A 219 16.82 0.24 -7.35
N VAL A 220 15.81 -0.24 -8.07
CA VAL A 220 14.77 -1.09 -7.49
C VAL A 220 14.51 -2.32 -8.38
N ILE A 221 14.40 -3.48 -7.74
CA ILE A 221 13.76 -4.66 -8.33
C ILE A 221 12.33 -4.68 -7.79
N TRP A 222 11.35 -4.57 -8.68
CA TRP A 222 9.94 -4.57 -8.33
C TRP A 222 9.28 -5.89 -8.72
N LYS A 223 8.68 -6.55 -7.74
CA LYS A 223 7.84 -7.73 -7.92
C LYS A 223 6.40 -7.41 -7.51
N PRO A 224 5.53 -7.04 -8.45
CA PRO A 224 4.11 -6.86 -8.17
C PRO A 224 3.43 -8.22 -7.91
N SER A 225 2.28 -8.19 -7.24
CA SER A 225 1.39 -9.34 -7.12
C SER A 225 0.91 -9.80 -8.49
N ASP A 226 0.82 -11.12 -8.70
CA ASP A 226 0.33 -11.71 -9.96
C ASP A 226 -1.08 -11.21 -10.33
N SER A 227 -1.95 -10.97 -9.34
CA SER A 227 -3.30 -10.44 -9.54
C SER A 227 -3.34 -8.94 -9.91
N GLN A 228 -2.18 -8.25 -9.91
CA GLN A 228 -2.11 -6.80 -10.16
C GLN A 228 -1.25 -6.44 -11.38
N ILE A 229 -0.75 -7.42 -12.12
CA ILE A 229 0.20 -7.18 -13.23
C ILE A 229 -0.38 -6.26 -14.31
N PHE A 230 -1.68 -6.35 -14.60
CA PHE A 230 -2.30 -5.51 -15.60
C PHE A 230 -2.23 -4.01 -15.24
N SER A 231 -2.55 -3.64 -13.99
CA SER A 231 -2.41 -2.25 -13.54
C SER A 231 -0.95 -1.83 -13.31
N ALA A 232 -0.07 -2.78 -12.89
CA ALA A 232 1.36 -2.54 -12.78
C ALA A 232 2.00 -2.17 -14.13
N LYS A 233 1.56 -2.81 -15.23
CA LYS A 233 1.99 -2.42 -16.58
C LYS A 233 1.70 -0.96 -16.89
N VAL A 234 0.51 -0.48 -16.54
CA VAL A 234 0.14 0.92 -16.77
C VAL A 234 1.04 1.86 -15.97
N ILE A 235 1.42 1.50 -14.75
CA ILE A 235 2.39 2.27 -13.94
C ILE A 235 3.76 2.32 -14.64
N VAL A 236 4.23 1.20 -15.19
CA VAL A 236 5.50 1.16 -15.94
C VAL A 236 5.44 2.10 -17.16
N ASP A 237 4.34 2.07 -17.92
CA ASP A 237 4.13 2.95 -19.08
C ASP A 237 4.19 4.44 -18.66
N ILE A 238 3.56 4.79 -17.53
CA ILE A 238 3.57 6.14 -16.97
C ILE A 238 5.00 6.56 -16.61
N PHE A 239 5.75 5.72 -15.89
CA PHE A 239 7.11 6.05 -15.49
C PHE A 239 8.05 6.19 -16.68
N LYS A 240 7.92 5.34 -17.71
CA LYS A 240 8.67 5.47 -18.96
C LYS A 240 8.35 6.79 -19.68
N GLU A 241 7.06 7.13 -19.82
CA GLU A 241 6.64 8.39 -20.46
C GLU A 241 7.05 9.63 -19.65
N ALA A 242 7.10 9.50 -18.32
CA ALA A 242 7.62 10.54 -17.45
C ALA A 242 9.13 10.78 -17.62
N GLY A 243 9.85 9.81 -18.19
CA GLY A 243 11.28 9.89 -18.43
C GLY A 243 12.13 9.22 -17.35
N LEU A 244 11.56 8.28 -16.59
CA LEU A 244 12.36 7.44 -15.69
C LEU A 244 13.37 6.65 -16.50
N PRO A 245 14.69 6.75 -16.24
CA PRO A 245 15.68 6.02 -17.00
C PRO A 245 15.52 4.50 -16.86
N ASP A 246 15.80 3.80 -17.94
CA ASP A 246 15.84 2.34 -17.95
C ASP A 246 16.79 1.80 -16.89
N GLY A 247 16.39 0.71 -16.23
CA GLY A 247 17.18 0.06 -15.18
C GLY A 247 17.06 0.66 -13.78
N VAL A 248 16.44 1.81 -13.61
CA VAL A 248 16.16 2.38 -12.28
C VAL A 248 15.14 1.53 -11.53
N ILE A 249 14.07 1.11 -12.21
CA ILE A 249 13.09 0.15 -11.69
C ILE A 249 13.00 -1.00 -12.68
N ASN A 250 13.54 -2.17 -12.30
CA ASN A 250 13.40 -3.40 -13.06
C ASN A 250 12.20 -4.18 -12.53
N VAL A 251 11.37 -4.73 -13.41
CA VAL A 251 10.12 -5.39 -13.05
C VAL A 251 10.16 -6.86 -13.45
N VAL A 252 9.97 -7.74 -12.47
CA VAL A 252 10.00 -9.20 -12.66
C VAL A 252 8.72 -9.84 -12.13
N TYR A 253 8.22 -10.86 -12.84
CA TYR A 253 7.03 -11.63 -12.49
C TYR A 253 7.36 -13.11 -12.38
N GLY A 254 6.54 -13.86 -11.66
CA GLY A 254 6.65 -15.33 -11.60
C GLY A 254 6.76 -15.87 -10.19
N ASP A 255 7.45 -17.01 -10.04
CA ASP A 255 7.56 -17.71 -8.77
C ASP A 255 8.18 -16.83 -7.68
N PRO A 256 7.40 -16.46 -6.63
CA PRO A 256 7.86 -15.56 -5.59
C PRO A 256 9.00 -16.13 -4.76
N VAL A 257 9.05 -17.46 -4.57
CA VAL A 257 10.10 -18.11 -3.79
C VAL A 257 11.42 -18.05 -4.54
N MET A 258 11.41 -18.50 -5.81
CA MET A 258 12.62 -18.49 -6.66
C MET A 258 13.19 -17.08 -6.82
N ILE A 259 12.32 -16.07 -7.08
CA ILE A 259 12.75 -14.68 -7.24
C ILE A 259 13.37 -14.16 -5.93
N THR A 260 12.68 -14.37 -4.81
CA THR A 260 13.11 -13.90 -3.49
C THR A 260 14.43 -14.55 -3.05
N ASP A 261 14.59 -15.86 -3.26
CA ASP A 261 15.83 -16.58 -2.91
C ASP A 261 17.05 -15.99 -3.65
N ILE A 262 16.93 -15.67 -4.92
CA ILE A 262 18.01 -15.07 -5.71
C ILE A 262 18.28 -13.63 -5.25
N VAL A 263 17.24 -12.82 -5.08
CA VAL A 263 17.36 -11.42 -4.68
C VAL A 263 18.00 -11.30 -3.30
N LEU A 264 17.50 -12.06 -2.30
CA LEU A 264 18.00 -12.01 -0.93
C LEU A 264 19.35 -12.73 -0.73
N SER A 265 19.83 -13.47 -1.71
CA SER A 265 21.17 -14.05 -1.69
C SER A 265 22.25 -13.10 -2.24
N SER A 266 21.85 -12.00 -2.86
CA SER A 266 22.80 -11.03 -3.42
C SER A 266 23.49 -10.22 -2.31
N PRO A 267 24.84 -10.09 -2.34
CA PRO A 267 25.56 -9.24 -1.39
C PRO A 267 25.21 -7.75 -1.52
N ASP A 268 24.65 -7.33 -2.65
CA ASP A 268 24.24 -5.97 -2.94
C ASP A 268 22.76 -5.67 -2.57
N PHE A 269 22.08 -6.62 -1.93
CA PHE A 269 20.76 -6.36 -1.37
C PHE A 269 20.86 -5.34 -0.23
N ALA A 270 20.23 -4.18 -0.38
CA ALA A 270 20.34 -3.05 0.54
C ALA A 270 19.04 -2.73 1.28
N GLY A 271 17.89 -3.19 0.81
CA GLY A 271 16.62 -2.96 1.48
C GLY A 271 15.45 -3.71 0.91
N LEU A 272 14.47 -3.98 1.78
CA LEU A 272 13.17 -4.56 1.46
C LEU A 272 12.08 -3.51 1.69
N HIS A 273 11.25 -3.26 0.67
CA HIS A 273 10.02 -2.49 0.77
C HIS A 273 8.84 -3.42 0.46
N PHE A 274 8.11 -3.81 1.50
CA PHE A 274 7.13 -4.88 1.44
C PHE A 274 5.74 -4.41 1.86
N THR A 275 4.73 -4.79 1.10
CA THR A 275 3.34 -4.81 1.57
C THR A 275 2.69 -6.13 1.16
N GLY A 276 2.14 -6.86 2.12
CA GLY A 276 1.54 -8.17 1.88
C GLY A 276 1.17 -8.90 3.16
N SER A 277 1.15 -10.23 3.15
CA SER A 277 0.76 -10.99 4.32
C SER A 277 1.83 -11.03 5.42
N LYS A 278 1.40 -10.98 6.66
CA LYS A 278 2.23 -11.12 7.87
C LYS A 278 3.18 -12.33 7.82
N ASN A 279 2.67 -13.49 7.38
CA ASN A 279 3.47 -14.71 7.37
C ASN A 279 4.60 -14.64 6.35
N VAL A 280 4.34 -14.09 5.16
CA VAL A 280 5.38 -13.85 4.16
C VAL A 280 6.40 -12.85 4.70
N PHE A 281 5.99 -11.78 5.36
CA PHE A 281 6.91 -10.79 5.94
C PHE A 281 7.81 -11.40 7.02
N LYS A 282 7.28 -12.25 7.90
CA LYS A 282 8.09 -12.97 8.90
C LYS A 282 9.14 -13.88 8.25
N GLU A 283 8.79 -14.59 7.18
CA GLU A 283 9.75 -15.44 6.45
C GLU A 283 10.81 -14.62 5.73
N LEU A 284 10.45 -13.50 5.10
CA LEU A 284 11.41 -12.57 4.49
C LEU A 284 12.38 -12.01 5.53
N TRP A 285 11.88 -11.59 6.70
CA TRP A 285 12.72 -11.09 7.80
C TRP A 285 13.72 -12.16 8.27
N LYS A 286 13.22 -13.38 8.48
CA LYS A 286 14.05 -14.52 8.86
C LYS A 286 15.13 -14.83 7.81
N GLN A 287 14.78 -14.84 6.52
CA GLN A 287 15.71 -15.07 5.43
C GLN A 287 16.79 -13.98 5.35
N ILE A 288 16.40 -12.71 5.49
CA ILE A 288 17.34 -11.59 5.58
C ILE A 288 18.28 -11.76 6.78
N GLY A 289 17.76 -12.13 7.96
CA GLY A 289 18.56 -12.39 9.15
C GLY A 289 19.56 -13.54 8.97
N ASN A 290 19.15 -14.60 8.31
CA ASN A 290 20.04 -15.74 8.02
C ASN A 290 21.16 -15.37 7.04
N ASN A 291 20.92 -14.46 6.12
CA ASN A 291 21.88 -14.00 5.12
C ASN A 291 22.69 -12.76 5.55
N ILE A 292 22.57 -12.31 6.80
CA ILE A 292 23.15 -11.04 7.27
C ILE A 292 24.67 -10.91 7.06
N HIS A 293 25.38 -12.01 7.08
CA HIS A 293 26.83 -12.04 6.87
C HIS A 293 27.23 -11.90 5.39
N THR A 294 26.28 -12.02 4.45
CA THR A 294 26.53 -11.90 3.01
C THR A 294 26.49 -10.45 2.55
N TYR A 295 25.67 -9.63 3.19
CA TYR A 295 25.38 -8.28 2.72
C TYR A 295 26.51 -7.28 2.98
N LYS A 296 26.76 -6.39 2.01
CA LYS A 296 27.72 -5.28 2.13
C LYS A 296 27.32 -4.25 3.19
N THR A 297 26.00 -4.07 3.39
CA THR A 297 25.43 -3.15 4.37
C THR A 297 24.34 -3.84 5.17
N TYR A 298 23.95 -3.30 6.34
CA TYR A 298 22.75 -3.76 7.02
C TYR A 298 21.50 -3.32 6.22
N PRO A 299 20.72 -4.25 5.66
CA PRO A 299 19.57 -3.90 4.84
C PRO A 299 18.51 -3.15 5.63
N ARG A 300 17.84 -2.20 4.98
CA ARG A 300 16.64 -1.57 5.52
C ARG A 300 15.45 -2.52 5.31
N ILE A 301 14.63 -2.70 6.33
CA ILE A 301 13.42 -3.50 6.23
C ILE A 301 12.24 -2.58 6.57
N VAL A 302 11.36 -2.38 5.59
CA VAL A 302 10.12 -1.62 5.72
C VAL A 302 8.98 -2.54 5.28
N GLY A 303 8.05 -2.79 6.18
CA GLY A 303 6.94 -3.69 5.93
C GLY A 303 5.62 -3.19 6.46
N GLU A 304 4.59 -3.31 5.63
CA GLU A 304 3.19 -3.16 5.99
C GLU A 304 2.49 -4.49 5.73
N THR A 305 1.73 -4.95 6.71
CA THR A 305 1.02 -6.24 6.61
C THR A 305 -0.48 -6.07 6.87
N GLY A 306 -1.18 -7.16 7.17
CA GLY A 306 -2.61 -7.12 7.41
C GLY A 306 -3.01 -6.35 8.67
N GLY A 307 -4.31 -6.24 8.85
CA GLY A 307 -4.95 -5.68 10.03
C GLY A 307 -6.07 -6.59 10.52
N LYS A 308 -6.53 -6.35 11.73
CA LYS A 308 -7.78 -6.86 12.29
C LYS A 308 -8.49 -5.70 12.95
N ASP A 309 -8.91 -4.80 12.12
CA ASP A 309 -9.26 -3.44 12.49
C ASP A 309 -10.64 -3.37 13.12
N PHE A 310 -10.78 -2.50 14.11
CA PHE A 310 -11.97 -2.48 14.95
C PHE A 310 -12.79 -1.20 14.79
N ILE A 311 -14.10 -1.34 15.02
CA ILE A 311 -15.01 -0.25 15.35
C ILE A 311 -15.53 -0.50 16.75
N LEU A 312 -15.39 0.49 17.63
CA LEU A 312 -15.95 0.52 18.97
C LEU A 312 -16.97 1.65 19.09
N ALA A 313 -18.23 1.31 19.35
CA ALA A 313 -19.27 2.28 19.63
C ALA A 313 -19.49 2.41 21.15
N HIS A 314 -19.52 3.66 21.65
CA HIS A 314 -19.96 3.96 23.01
C HIS A 314 -21.49 4.12 23.06
N PRO A 315 -22.18 3.92 24.20
CA PRO A 315 -23.64 4.11 24.32
C PRO A 315 -24.15 5.49 23.86
N THR A 316 -23.29 6.51 23.87
CA THR A 316 -23.63 7.86 23.39
C THR A 316 -23.41 8.07 21.88
N ALA A 317 -22.89 7.08 21.16
CA ALA A 317 -22.64 7.19 19.74
C ALA A 317 -23.95 7.38 18.95
N ASN A 318 -23.87 8.11 17.83
CA ASN A 318 -24.99 8.18 16.90
C ASN A 318 -25.13 6.85 16.13
N THR A 319 -26.24 6.17 16.32
CA THR A 319 -26.51 4.82 15.81
C THR A 319 -26.37 4.71 14.29
N LYS A 320 -26.89 5.71 13.55
CA LYS A 320 -26.80 5.75 12.08
C LYS A 320 -25.38 6.00 11.59
N GLN A 321 -24.60 6.82 12.30
CA GLN A 321 -23.18 7.02 11.97
C GLN A 321 -22.39 5.74 12.21
N VAL A 322 -22.68 4.98 13.27
CA VAL A 322 -22.04 3.69 13.55
C VAL A 322 -22.34 2.69 12.43
N ALA A 323 -23.60 2.51 12.05
CA ALA A 323 -23.99 1.65 10.94
C ALA A 323 -23.28 2.05 9.62
N THR A 324 -23.28 3.33 9.28
CA THR A 324 -22.55 3.82 8.08
C THR A 324 -21.04 3.52 8.16
N ALA A 325 -20.43 3.66 9.34
CA ALA A 325 -19.01 3.34 9.52
C ALA A 325 -18.74 1.83 9.36
N ILE A 326 -19.67 0.97 9.78
CA ILE A 326 -19.59 -0.48 9.57
C ILE A 326 -19.75 -0.80 8.08
N SER A 327 -20.84 -0.36 7.44
CA SER A 327 -21.14 -0.64 6.03
C SER A 327 -19.99 -0.21 5.10
N ARG A 328 -19.46 0.99 5.27
CA ARG A 328 -18.34 1.48 4.47
C ARG A 328 -17.01 0.87 4.89
N GLY A 329 -16.75 0.78 6.19
CA GLY A 329 -15.49 0.28 6.73
C GLY A 329 -15.25 -1.20 6.42
N ALA A 330 -16.30 -2.02 6.47
CA ALA A 330 -16.21 -3.47 6.27
C ALA A 330 -16.37 -3.90 4.81
N PHE A 331 -17.16 -3.17 3.99
CA PHE A 331 -17.60 -3.69 2.71
C PHE A 331 -17.08 -2.94 1.49
N GLU A 332 -16.55 -1.71 1.64
CA GLU A 332 -15.85 -1.04 0.54
C GLU A 332 -14.74 -1.96 0.00
N PHE A 333 -14.69 -2.14 -1.31
CA PHE A 333 -13.77 -3.08 -1.99
C PHE A 333 -13.82 -4.49 -1.37
N GLN A 334 -15.01 -4.97 -1.03
CA GLN A 334 -15.23 -6.31 -0.46
C GLN A 334 -14.36 -6.60 0.78
N GLY A 335 -14.07 -5.58 1.60
CA GLY A 335 -13.23 -5.73 2.78
C GLY A 335 -11.77 -6.13 2.49
N GLN A 336 -11.30 -6.01 1.25
CA GLN A 336 -9.93 -6.36 0.85
C GLN A 336 -8.95 -5.20 1.05
N LYS A 337 -9.10 -4.50 2.15
CA LYS A 337 -8.19 -3.44 2.60
C LYS A 337 -7.51 -3.91 3.89
N CYS A 338 -6.22 -3.63 4.02
CA CYS A 338 -5.50 -3.93 5.26
C CYS A 338 -6.13 -3.21 6.46
N SER A 339 -6.80 -2.07 6.23
CA SER A 339 -7.49 -1.23 7.20
C SER A 339 -9.02 -1.45 7.25
N ALA A 340 -9.57 -2.47 6.58
CA ALA A 340 -11.00 -2.71 6.60
C ALA A 340 -11.49 -3.11 8.00
N ALA A 341 -12.63 -2.53 8.43
CA ALA A 341 -13.27 -2.95 9.66
C ALA A 341 -13.68 -4.42 9.56
N SER A 342 -13.23 -5.23 10.48
CA SER A 342 -13.51 -6.68 10.46
C SER A 342 -14.00 -7.22 11.81
N ARG A 343 -13.90 -6.41 12.89
CA ARG A 343 -14.49 -6.68 14.20
C ARG A 343 -15.15 -5.41 14.74
N VAL A 344 -16.31 -5.56 15.33
CA VAL A 344 -17.12 -4.44 15.82
C VAL A 344 -17.60 -4.75 17.24
N TYR A 345 -17.57 -3.76 18.10
CA TYR A 345 -18.01 -3.84 19.49
C TYR A 345 -19.14 -2.82 19.69
N LEU A 346 -20.34 -3.32 19.98
CA LEU A 346 -21.55 -2.50 20.14
C LEU A 346 -22.09 -2.56 21.57
N PRO A 347 -22.53 -1.44 22.16
CA PRO A 347 -23.20 -1.43 23.44
C PRO A 347 -24.61 -1.98 23.30
N LYS A 348 -25.04 -2.76 24.26
CA LYS A 348 -26.34 -3.45 24.24
C LYS A 348 -27.53 -2.51 24.05
N SER A 349 -27.48 -1.32 24.64
CA SER A 349 -28.59 -0.35 24.59
C SER A 349 -28.89 0.15 23.16
N THR A 350 -27.92 0.21 22.27
CA THR A 350 -28.08 0.76 20.93
C THR A 350 -27.95 -0.26 19.80
N THR A 351 -27.57 -1.51 20.12
CA THR A 351 -27.28 -2.56 19.15
C THR A 351 -28.43 -2.81 18.17
N ASN A 352 -29.66 -2.95 18.67
CA ASN A 352 -30.81 -3.27 17.82
C ASN A 352 -31.04 -2.20 16.74
N GLU A 353 -30.98 -0.92 17.10
CA GLU A 353 -31.15 0.19 16.17
C GLU A 353 -30.01 0.24 15.12
N ILE A 354 -28.77 0.00 15.56
CA ILE A 354 -27.61 -0.08 14.65
C ILE A 354 -27.78 -1.22 13.65
N LEU A 355 -28.18 -2.40 14.13
CA LEU A 355 -28.40 -3.57 13.28
C LEU A 355 -29.56 -3.39 12.30
N GLU A 356 -30.61 -2.64 12.65
CA GLU A 356 -31.70 -2.29 11.72
C GLU A 356 -31.17 -1.43 10.57
N TYR A 357 -30.34 -0.41 10.85
CA TYR A 357 -29.69 0.40 9.81
C TYR A 357 -28.72 -0.42 8.97
N GLU A 358 -27.91 -1.26 9.58
CA GLU A 358 -26.95 -2.12 8.89
C GLU A 358 -27.64 -3.10 7.93
N LYS A 359 -28.75 -3.70 8.38
CA LYS A 359 -29.56 -4.56 7.55
C LYS A 359 -30.14 -3.82 6.33
N ALA A 360 -30.66 -2.62 6.55
CA ALA A 360 -31.21 -1.78 5.48
C ALA A 360 -30.11 -1.40 4.45
N ASP A 361 -28.90 -1.08 4.92
CA ASP A 361 -27.77 -0.79 4.04
C ASP A 361 -27.42 -2.01 3.19
N ILE A 362 -27.27 -3.21 3.80
CA ILE A 362 -26.95 -4.45 3.08
C ILE A 362 -28.04 -4.83 2.08
N GLU A 363 -29.31 -4.69 2.44
CA GLU A 363 -30.44 -4.93 1.54
C GLU A 363 -30.48 -3.93 0.37
N SER A 364 -29.93 -2.73 0.55
CA SER A 364 -29.81 -1.71 -0.50
C SER A 364 -28.69 -2.01 -1.50
N PHE A 365 -27.70 -2.82 -1.12
CA PHE A 365 -26.62 -3.19 -2.03
C PHE A 365 -27.16 -4.09 -3.14
N ASN A 366 -26.76 -3.80 -4.37
CA ASN A 366 -26.98 -4.73 -5.45
C ASN A 366 -26.25 -6.05 -5.17
N LYS A 367 -26.76 -7.14 -5.73
CA LYS A 367 -26.00 -8.39 -5.72
C LYS A 367 -24.59 -8.16 -6.26
N PRO A 368 -23.57 -8.83 -5.70
CA PRO A 368 -22.20 -8.70 -6.19
C PRO A 368 -22.12 -8.91 -7.71
N GLY A 369 -21.39 -8.03 -8.40
CA GLY A 369 -21.38 -8.03 -9.86
C GLY A 369 -20.13 -7.39 -10.46
N SER A 370 -20.17 -7.17 -11.79
CA SER A 370 -19.09 -6.54 -12.52
C SER A 370 -18.93 -5.05 -12.13
N PRO A 371 -17.69 -4.53 -12.02
CA PRO A 371 -17.43 -3.12 -11.81
C PRO A 371 -17.83 -2.23 -13.02
N GLU A 372 -18.07 -2.79 -14.19
CA GLU A 372 -18.61 -2.08 -15.35
C GLU A 372 -19.99 -1.47 -15.04
N ASN A 373 -20.80 -2.18 -14.26
CA ASN A 373 -22.02 -1.61 -13.71
C ASN A 373 -21.67 -0.74 -12.49
N MET A 374 -21.58 0.56 -12.70
CA MET A 374 -21.20 1.54 -11.68
C MET A 374 -22.18 1.68 -10.50
N SER A 375 -23.36 1.03 -10.56
CA SER A 375 -24.26 0.94 -9.41
C SER A 375 -23.91 -0.19 -8.45
N ASN A 376 -23.00 -1.08 -8.82
CA ASN A 376 -22.56 -2.17 -7.95
C ASN A 376 -21.60 -1.64 -6.88
N PHE A 377 -22.04 -1.65 -5.63
CA PHE A 377 -21.19 -1.34 -4.49
C PHE A 377 -20.22 -2.50 -4.21
N ILE A 378 -20.71 -3.74 -4.32
CA ILE A 378 -19.96 -4.98 -4.11
C ILE A 378 -19.62 -5.64 -5.44
N THR A 379 -18.38 -6.07 -5.59
CA THR A 379 -17.87 -6.80 -6.75
C THR A 379 -17.21 -8.12 -6.31
N ALA A 380 -16.24 -8.67 -7.05
CA ALA A 380 -15.62 -9.94 -6.73
C ALA A 380 -14.42 -9.79 -5.78
N VAL A 381 -14.17 -10.81 -4.95
CA VAL A 381 -12.89 -10.97 -4.26
C VAL A 381 -11.82 -11.46 -5.23
N ILE A 382 -10.55 -11.27 -4.88
CA ILE A 382 -9.43 -11.26 -5.84
C ILE A 382 -9.16 -12.57 -6.58
N HIS A 383 -9.30 -13.71 -5.94
CA HIS A 383 -9.01 -15.01 -6.54
C HIS A 383 -9.72 -16.18 -5.82
N GLU A 384 -9.69 -17.36 -6.43
CA GLU A 384 -10.35 -18.57 -5.92
C GLU A 384 -9.94 -18.91 -4.47
N GLY A 385 -8.66 -18.83 -4.13
CA GLY A 385 -8.20 -19.11 -2.78
C GLY A 385 -8.77 -18.16 -1.71
N SER A 386 -8.98 -16.88 -2.06
CA SER A 386 -9.68 -15.94 -1.18
C SER A 386 -11.16 -16.31 -1.05
N PHE A 387 -11.82 -16.64 -2.16
CA PHE A 387 -13.19 -17.09 -2.17
C PHE A 387 -13.40 -18.34 -1.29
N ASP A 388 -12.61 -19.38 -1.50
CA ASP A 388 -12.75 -20.66 -0.79
C ASP A 388 -12.49 -20.50 0.72
N LYS A 389 -11.49 -19.65 1.09
CA LYS A 389 -11.25 -19.29 2.49
C LYS A 389 -12.47 -18.62 3.11
N LEU A 390 -13.05 -17.62 2.46
CA LEU A 390 -14.21 -16.88 2.97
C LEU A 390 -15.44 -17.78 3.08
N ALA A 391 -15.74 -18.57 2.06
CA ALA A 391 -16.83 -19.53 2.06
C ALA A 391 -16.70 -20.55 3.21
N LYS A 392 -15.47 -21.02 3.50
CA LYS A 392 -15.21 -21.91 4.63
C LYS A 392 -15.61 -21.27 5.96
N TYR A 393 -15.15 -20.04 6.24
CA TYR A 393 -15.46 -19.36 7.51
C TYR A 393 -16.93 -18.98 7.64
N ILE A 394 -17.58 -18.59 6.53
CA ILE A 394 -19.03 -18.34 6.52
C ILE A 394 -19.81 -19.61 6.86
N ASN A 395 -19.46 -20.76 6.24
CA ASN A 395 -20.11 -22.04 6.53
C ASN A 395 -19.84 -22.49 7.98
N GLN A 396 -18.61 -22.31 8.48
CA GLN A 396 -18.29 -22.59 9.87
C GLN A 396 -19.18 -21.75 10.83
N ALA A 397 -19.36 -20.46 10.56
CA ALA A 397 -20.21 -19.59 11.39
C ALA A 397 -21.71 -19.98 11.33
N LYS A 398 -22.20 -20.58 10.22
CA LYS A 398 -23.58 -21.09 10.12
C LYS A 398 -23.83 -22.31 10.99
N GLU A 399 -22.79 -23.07 11.32
CA GLU A 399 -22.88 -24.33 12.07
C GLU A 399 -22.47 -24.17 13.55
N ASP A 400 -21.90 -23.02 13.93
CA ASP A 400 -21.35 -22.76 15.27
C ASP A 400 -22.40 -22.15 16.20
N GLU A 401 -22.60 -22.75 17.38
CA GLU A 401 -23.56 -22.27 18.39
C GLU A 401 -23.20 -20.91 19.00
N ASN A 402 -21.94 -20.46 18.88
CA ASN A 402 -21.47 -19.17 19.38
C ASN A 402 -21.56 -18.05 18.32
N ALA A 403 -22.10 -18.36 17.13
CA ALA A 403 -22.18 -17.42 16.03
C ALA A 403 -23.54 -17.48 15.33
N GLU A 404 -23.99 -16.34 14.84
CA GLU A 404 -25.20 -16.21 14.03
C GLU A 404 -24.89 -15.39 12.79
N ILE A 405 -25.30 -15.84 11.61
CA ILE A 405 -25.31 -15.02 10.40
C ILE A 405 -26.51 -14.09 10.45
N PHE A 406 -26.27 -12.83 10.82
CA PHE A 406 -27.31 -11.82 10.90
C PHE A 406 -27.78 -11.35 9.51
N ALA A 407 -26.82 -11.18 8.57
CA ALA A 407 -27.12 -10.77 7.20
C ALA A 407 -26.10 -11.37 6.22
N GLY A 408 -26.50 -11.56 4.97
CA GLY A 408 -25.66 -12.10 3.91
C GLY A 408 -25.41 -13.60 4.05
N GLY A 409 -24.16 -14.03 3.90
CA GLY A 409 -23.75 -15.42 4.00
C GLY A 409 -23.90 -16.23 2.73
N GLY A 410 -24.27 -15.58 1.60
CA GLY A 410 -24.31 -16.19 0.28
C GLY A 410 -22.98 -16.01 -0.47
N PHE A 411 -22.70 -16.93 -1.39
CA PHE A 411 -21.52 -16.86 -2.25
C PHE A 411 -21.71 -17.66 -3.54
N ASP A 412 -21.08 -17.19 -4.63
CA ASP A 412 -21.13 -17.85 -5.95
C ASP A 412 -19.84 -17.62 -6.73
N LYS A 413 -19.23 -18.70 -7.24
CA LYS A 413 -18.04 -18.61 -8.10
C LYS A 413 -18.27 -19.14 -9.53
N SER A 414 -19.50 -19.21 -9.98
CA SER A 414 -19.82 -19.74 -11.31
C SER A 414 -19.29 -18.87 -12.45
N LYS A 415 -19.25 -17.54 -12.26
CA LYS A 415 -18.73 -16.55 -13.19
C LYS A 415 -17.57 -15.75 -12.61
N GLY A 416 -17.76 -15.18 -11.43
CA GLY A 416 -16.76 -14.40 -10.67
C GLY A 416 -16.72 -14.89 -9.22
N TYR A 417 -15.70 -14.48 -8.48
CA TYR A 417 -15.52 -14.84 -7.07
C TYR A 417 -16.38 -13.96 -6.16
N PHE A 418 -17.69 -14.14 -6.19
CA PHE A 418 -18.66 -13.29 -5.51
C PHE A 418 -18.98 -13.80 -4.10
N ILE A 419 -18.75 -12.95 -3.10
CA ILE A 419 -19.12 -13.15 -1.70
C ILE A 419 -20.07 -12.03 -1.31
N GLU A 420 -21.22 -12.36 -0.74
CA GLU A 420 -22.15 -11.36 -0.21
C GLU A 420 -21.58 -10.70 1.04
N PRO A 421 -21.84 -9.39 1.27
CA PRO A 421 -21.58 -8.76 2.54
C PRO A 421 -22.18 -9.57 3.68
N THR A 422 -21.34 -10.00 4.61
CA THR A 422 -21.75 -10.93 5.66
C THR A 422 -21.49 -10.36 7.03
N VAL A 423 -22.54 -10.26 7.85
CA VAL A 423 -22.48 -9.86 9.25
C VAL A 423 -22.67 -11.06 10.13
N ILE A 424 -21.71 -11.33 10.99
CA ILE A 424 -21.73 -12.39 12.00
C ILE A 424 -21.92 -11.73 13.38
N LEU A 425 -22.91 -12.16 14.13
CA LEU A 425 -23.03 -11.86 15.55
C LEU A 425 -22.38 -12.97 16.36
N THR A 426 -21.63 -12.61 17.40
CA THR A 426 -21.02 -13.60 18.30
C THR A 426 -21.19 -13.24 19.76
N THR A 427 -21.28 -14.25 20.60
CA THR A 427 -21.26 -14.14 22.06
C THR A 427 -19.84 -14.26 22.63
N ASP A 428 -18.87 -14.71 21.81
CA ASP A 428 -17.48 -14.85 22.20
C ASP A 428 -16.63 -13.69 21.62
N PRO A 429 -16.08 -12.78 22.45
CA PRO A 429 -15.24 -11.68 21.97
C PRO A 429 -13.93 -12.13 21.32
N LYS A 430 -13.56 -13.41 21.45
CA LYS A 430 -12.41 -14.06 20.81
C LYS A 430 -12.80 -15.08 19.76
N TYR A 431 -14.03 -15.00 19.26
CA TYR A 431 -14.47 -15.87 18.17
C TYR A 431 -13.46 -15.84 17.01
N THR A 432 -13.28 -16.96 16.33
CA THR A 432 -12.21 -17.11 15.30
C THR A 432 -12.20 -16.01 14.25
N THR A 433 -13.38 -15.47 13.88
CA THR A 433 -13.48 -14.36 12.92
C THR A 433 -13.24 -12.98 13.55
N MET A 434 -13.14 -12.87 14.88
CA MET A 434 -12.67 -11.67 15.58
C MET A 434 -11.13 -11.59 15.60
N GLU A 435 -10.43 -12.71 15.50
CA GLU A 435 -8.97 -12.79 15.58
C GLU A 435 -8.30 -12.95 14.21
N THR A 436 -8.90 -13.76 13.32
CA THR A 436 -8.32 -14.12 12.04
C THR A 436 -8.58 -13.06 10.97
N ASP A 437 -7.53 -12.61 10.30
CA ASP A 437 -7.66 -11.73 9.13
C ASP A 437 -8.19 -12.53 7.92
N LEU A 438 -9.47 -12.31 7.60
CA LEU A 438 -10.14 -12.96 6.48
C LEU A 438 -9.90 -12.25 5.15
N PHE A 439 -9.67 -10.95 5.17
CA PHE A 439 -9.45 -10.12 3.99
C PHE A 439 -10.57 -10.24 2.95
N GLY A 440 -11.80 -10.04 3.43
CA GLY A 440 -13.03 -10.21 2.63
C GLY A 440 -14.23 -9.52 3.27
N PRO A 441 -15.42 -9.54 2.63
CA PRO A 441 -16.58 -8.81 3.07
C PRO A 441 -17.32 -9.52 4.22
N VAL A 442 -16.60 -9.81 5.29
CA VAL A 442 -17.09 -10.47 6.49
C VAL A 442 -16.71 -9.64 7.70
N VAL A 443 -17.70 -9.16 8.44
CA VAL A 443 -17.53 -8.42 9.69
C VAL A 443 -18.19 -9.18 10.83
N THR A 444 -17.53 -9.21 11.99
CA THR A 444 -18.04 -9.88 13.18
C THR A 444 -18.32 -8.86 14.27
N ILE A 445 -19.50 -8.93 14.85
CA ILE A 445 -20.00 -8.02 15.87
C ILE A 445 -20.11 -8.75 17.22
N TYR A 446 -19.49 -8.19 18.24
CA TYR A 446 -19.65 -8.57 19.64
C TYR A 446 -20.44 -7.50 20.38
N VAL A 447 -21.45 -7.89 21.14
CA VAL A 447 -22.30 -6.99 21.93
C VAL A 447 -21.87 -7.02 23.38
N TYR A 448 -21.50 -5.86 23.92
CA TYR A 448 -21.09 -5.72 25.31
C TYR A 448 -22.17 -5.02 26.16
N GLU A 449 -22.22 -5.29 27.47
CA GLU A 449 -23.09 -4.57 28.41
C GLU A 449 -22.59 -3.12 28.60
N ASP A 450 -23.44 -2.12 28.54
CA ASP A 450 -23.07 -0.68 28.57
C ASP A 450 -22.14 -0.31 29.74
N LYS A 451 -22.29 -0.99 30.90
CA LYS A 451 -21.45 -0.78 32.08
C LYS A 451 -20.02 -1.32 31.92
N ASP A 452 -19.79 -2.21 30.98
CA ASP A 452 -18.53 -2.93 30.82
C ASP A 452 -17.60 -2.23 29.77
N TRP A 453 -17.74 -0.91 29.61
CA TRP A 453 -16.95 -0.09 28.69
C TRP A 453 -15.44 -0.27 28.89
N SER A 454 -14.93 -0.04 30.10
CA SER A 454 -13.50 -0.14 30.41
C SER A 454 -12.96 -1.57 30.25
N GLU A 455 -13.77 -2.60 30.52
CA GLU A 455 -13.42 -4.00 30.28
C GLU A 455 -13.36 -4.30 28.79
N THR A 456 -14.27 -3.75 28.00
CA THR A 456 -14.30 -3.88 26.55
C THR A 456 -13.04 -3.31 25.90
N LEU A 457 -12.49 -2.21 26.43
CA LEU A 457 -11.21 -1.67 25.95
C LEU A 457 -10.05 -2.68 26.14
N GLN A 458 -10.03 -3.41 27.26
CA GLN A 458 -9.02 -4.46 27.50
C GLN A 458 -9.22 -5.66 26.56
N ILE A 459 -10.47 -6.04 26.30
CA ILE A 459 -10.78 -7.09 25.32
C ILE A 459 -10.25 -6.71 23.94
N ILE A 460 -10.51 -5.49 23.47
CA ILE A 460 -10.05 -5.00 22.17
C ILE A 460 -8.52 -5.07 22.06
N ASP A 461 -7.80 -4.64 23.10
CA ASP A 461 -6.33 -4.66 23.12
C ASP A 461 -5.77 -6.08 23.05
N GLY A 462 -6.45 -7.02 23.71
CA GLY A 462 -6.00 -8.42 23.82
C GLY A 462 -6.53 -9.38 22.75
N THR A 463 -7.42 -8.95 21.85
CA THR A 463 -8.06 -9.85 20.88
C THR A 463 -7.18 -10.18 19.69
N SER A 464 -6.36 -9.25 19.21
CA SER A 464 -5.60 -9.43 17.97
C SER A 464 -4.12 -9.09 18.13
N GLU A 465 -3.29 -9.83 17.41
CA GLU A 465 -1.84 -9.51 17.29
C GLU A 465 -1.57 -8.33 16.35
N TYR A 466 -2.56 -7.88 15.57
CA TYR A 466 -2.46 -6.74 14.66
C TYR A 466 -2.72 -5.41 15.37
N ALA A 467 -2.17 -4.33 14.85
CA ALA A 467 -2.39 -2.97 15.32
C ALA A 467 -2.25 -1.97 14.17
N LEU A 468 -3.09 -2.10 13.14
CA LEU A 468 -3.06 -1.24 11.97
C LEU A 468 -3.97 -0.03 12.15
N THR A 469 -5.28 -0.24 12.17
CA THR A 469 -6.25 0.85 12.36
C THR A 469 -7.33 0.48 13.38
N GLY A 470 -8.02 1.51 13.90
CA GLY A 470 -9.16 1.35 14.77
C GLY A 470 -9.97 2.63 14.85
N ALA A 471 -11.25 2.51 15.13
CA ALA A 471 -12.19 3.63 15.25
C ALA A 471 -13.00 3.55 16.54
N VAL A 472 -13.20 4.71 17.17
CA VAL A 472 -14.07 4.89 18.32
C VAL A 472 -15.14 5.93 17.99
N LEU A 473 -16.40 5.55 18.13
CA LEU A 473 -17.53 6.43 17.92
C LEU A 473 -18.20 6.76 19.26
N SER A 474 -18.25 8.03 19.63
CA SER A 474 -18.79 8.50 20.91
C SER A 474 -19.11 9.99 20.85
N GLN A 475 -20.14 10.43 21.58
CA GLN A 475 -20.39 11.84 21.87
C GLN A 475 -19.86 12.24 23.26
N ASP A 476 -19.39 11.28 24.05
CA ASP A 476 -18.80 11.53 25.37
C ASP A 476 -17.28 11.73 25.23
N ARG A 477 -16.81 12.94 25.57
CA ARG A 477 -15.40 13.29 25.49
C ARG A 477 -14.52 12.49 26.46
N TYR A 478 -15.04 12.15 27.62
CA TYR A 478 -14.29 11.36 28.61
C TYR A 478 -14.10 9.91 28.13
N ALA A 479 -15.13 9.32 27.53
CA ALA A 479 -15.03 8.00 26.93
C ALA A 479 -14.02 7.97 25.76
N ILE A 480 -14.00 9.03 24.94
CA ILE A 480 -13.00 9.17 23.85
C ILE A 480 -11.58 9.22 24.44
N ASP A 481 -11.36 10.03 25.48
CA ASP A 481 -10.04 10.18 26.11
C ASP A 481 -9.58 8.88 26.79
N GLU A 482 -10.47 8.17 27.45
CA GLU A 482 -10.21 6.85 28.06
C GLU A 482 -9.82 5.83 26.98
N ALA A 483 -10.62 5.71 25.90
CA ALA A 483 -10.36 4.79 24.82
C ALA A 483 -9.03 5.13 24.11
N THR A 484 -8.76 6.40 23.86
CA THR A 484 -7.51 6.84 23.21
C THR A 484 -6.28 6.43 24.01
N LYS A 485 -6.35 6.50 25.34
CA LYS A 485 -5.26 6.08 26.24
C LYS A 485 -5.14 4.57 26.34
N ALA A 486 -6.26 3.88 26.52
CA ALA A 486 -6.29 2.42 26.70
C ALA A 486 -5.84 1.69 25.42
N LEU A 487 -6.21 2.20 24.25
CA LEU A 487 -5.98 1.57 22.95
C LEU A 487 -4.76 2.13 22.20
N GLN A 488 -3.85 2.87 22.86
CA GLN A 488 -2.69 3.51 22.23
C GLN A 488 -1.79 2.56 21.44
N ASN A 489 -1.77 1.27 21.77
CA ASN A 489 -0.97 0.25 21.09
C ASN A 489 -1.79 -0.63 20.13
N CYS A 490 -3.11 -0.38 19.99
CA CYS A 490 -4.00 -1.20 19.16
C CYS A 490 -4.12 -0.74 17.72
N ALA A 491 -3.68 0.48 17.41
CA ALA A 491 -3.81 1.06 16.10
C ALA A 491 -2.67 2.03 15.79
N GLY A 492 -2.09 1.92 14.62
CA GLY A 492 -1.17 2.92 14.09
C GLY A 492 -1.92 4.18 13.62
N ASN A 493 -3.06 4.01 12.95
CA ASN A 493 -3.99 5.08 12.62
C ASN A 493 -5.27 4.92 13.45
N PHE A 494 -5.57 5.88 14.30
CA PHE A 494 -6.68 5.88 15.25
C PHE A 494 -7.70 6.95 14.85
N TYR A 495 -8.96 6.55 14.66
CA TYR A 495 -10.03 7.41 14.16
C TYR A 495 -11.08 7.66 15.26
N ILE A 496 -11.57 8.87 15.33
CA ILE A 496 -12.64 9.27 16.24
C ILE A 496 -13.83 9.74 15.41
N ASN A 497 -14.99 9.12 15.62
CA ASN A 497 -16.24 9.41 14.90
C ASN A 497 -16.13 9.28 13.37
N ASP A 498 -15.31 8.33 12.91
CA ASP A 498 -15.16 7.97 11.51
C ASP A 498 -14.97 6.44 11.38
N LYS A 499 -14.98 5.91 10.16
CA LYS A 499 -14.60 4.53 9.87
C LYS A 499 -13.08 4.35 9.97
N PRO A 500 -12.54 3.14 10.24
CA PRO A 500 -11.11 2.93 10.43
C PRO A 500 -10.29 2.85 9.13
N THR A 501 -10.83 3.24 8.01
CA THR A 501 -10.19 3.13 6.67
C THR A 501 -10.35 4.41 5.86
N GLY A 502 -9.50 4.57 4.82
CA GLY A 502 -9.54 5.73 3.93
C GLY A 502 -8.55 6.83 4.34
N ALA A 503 -7.37 6.47 4.82
CA ALA A 503 -6.28 7.42 5.06
C ALA A 503 -5.92 8.18 3.78
N VAL A 504 -5.70 9.47 3.90
CA VAL A 504 -5.34 10.37 2.80
C VAL A 504 -3.87 10.78 2.94
N VAL A 505 -3.09 10.62 1.88
CA VAL A 505 -1.67 11.00 1.84
C VAL A 505 -1.51 12.48 2.20
N GLY A 506 -0.54 12.79 3.04
CA GLY A 506 -0.32 14.15 3.55
C GLY A 506 -1.21 14.54 4.74
N GLN A 507 -2.29 13.79 5.02
CA GLN A 507 -3.20 14.04 6.14
C GLN A 507 -3.09 12.96 7.22
N GLN A 508 -3.10 11.69 6.85
CA GLN A 508 -2.92 10.55 7.76
C GLN A 508 -1.81 9.64 7.22
N PRO A 509 -0.53 9.92 7.50
CA PRO A 509 0.56 9.00 7.15
C PRO A 509 0.26 7.60 7.68
N PHE A 510 0.33 6.60 6.79
CA PHE A 510 -0.22 5.28 7.06
C PHE A 510 0.84 4.31 7.58
N GLY A 511 0.50 3.59 8.64
CA GLY A 511 1.36 2.55 9.17
C GLY A 511 0.80 1.90 10.43
N GLY A 512 1.20 0.66 10.68
CA GLY A 512 0.77 -0.14 11.80
C GLY A 512 1.91 -0.62 12.70
N ALA A 513 1.57 -0.90 13.94
CA ALA A 513 2.45 -1.49 14.93
C ALA A 513 2.17 -3.00 15.11
N ARG A 514 2.81 -3.65 16.09
CA ARG A 514 2.69 -5.09 16.36
C ARG A 514 2.90 -5.91 15.07
N ALA A 515 2.02 -6.87 14.80
CA ALA A 515 2.11 -7.71 13.60
C ALA A 515 1.70 -7.00 12.30
N SER A 516 1.24 -5.74 12.35
CA SER A 516 0.79 -4.99 11.18
C SER A 516 1.91 -4.27 10.42
N GLY A 517 3.13 -4.22 10.94
CA GLY A 517 4.23 -3.65 10.20
C GLY A 517 5.30 -2.99 11.04
N THR A 518 6.23 -2.33 10.36
CA THR A 518 7.37 -1.64 10.97
C THR A 518 7.10 -0.19 11.33
N ASN A 519 5.88 0.28 11.03
CA ASN A 519 5.40 1.62 11.37
C ASN A 519 6.22 2.78 10.79
N ASP A 520 6.74 2.60 9.59
CA ASP A 520 7.57 3.60 8.90
C ASP A 520 6.74 4.67 8.14
N ARG A 521 5.44 4.70 8.32
CA ARG A 521 4.51 5.74 7.89
C ARG A 521 4.58 6.09 6.39
N ALA A 522 4.00 5.25 5.54
CA ALA A 522 3.85 5.54 4.12
C ALA A 522 3.21 6.91 3.89
N GLY A 523 3.74 7.69 2.94
CA GLY A 523 3.32 9.07 2.69
C GLY A 523 3.82 10.06 3.75
N SER A 524 5.05 9.88 4.23
CA SER A 524 5.74 10.80 5.13
C SER A 524 7.25 10.82 4.91
N ALA A 525 7.91 11.84 5.46
CA ALA A 525 9.37 11.94 5.48
C ALA A 525 10.02 10.74 6.20
N GLN A 526 9.35 10.16 7.21
CA GLN A 526 9.87 8.99 7.94
C GLN A 526 10.08 7.79 7.03
N ASN A 527 9.17 7.54 6.09
CA ASN A 527 9.33 6.46 5.12
C ASN A 527 10.52 6.72 4.21
N LEU A 528 10.65 7.93 3.68
CA LEU A 528 11.73 8.29 2.75
C LEU A 528 13.11 8.22 3.41
N LEU A 529 13.23 8.54 4.70
CA LEU A 529 14.48 8.43 5.46
C LEU A 529 15.01 6.99 5.55
N ARG A 530 14.14 5.99 5.35
CA ARG A 530 14.59 4.58 5.28
C ARG A 530 15.43 4.29 4.04
N TRP A 531 15.27 5.09 2.99
CA TRP A 531 15.89 4.87 1.68
C TRP A 531 17.13 5.71 1.45
N VAL A 532 17.70 6.30 2.50
CA VAL A 532 18.95 7.06 2.45
C VAL A 532 19.96 6.59 3.49
N SER A 533 21.24 6.83 3.18
CA SER A 533 22.38 6.61 4.08
C SER A 533 23.12 7.95 4.25
N PRO A 534 22.81 8.73 5.31
CA PRO A 534 23.41 10.04 5.53
C PRO A 534 24.92 9.93 5.70
N ARG A 535 25.67 10.87 5.09
CA ARG A 535 27.11 11.06 5.30
C ARG A 535 27.37 12.47 5.77
N LEU A 536 27.92 12.59 6.96
CA LEU A 536 28.35 13.88 7.51
C LEU A 536 29.75 14.23 6.99
N ILE A 537 29.92 15.45 6.53
CA ILE A 537 31.19 16.01 6.07
C ILE A 537 31.51 17.18 7.00
N LYS A 538 32.67 17.10 7.68
CA LYS A 538 33.22 18.19 8.46
C LYS A 538 34.44 18.73 7.73
N GLU A 539 34.40 20.01 7.35
CA GLU A 539 35.52 20.71 6.76
C GLU A 539 36.03 21.73 7.75
N THR A 540 37.33 21.68 8.10
CA THR A 540 37.99 22.62 9.01
C THR A 540 38.87 23.52 8.18
N PHE A 541 38.61 24.83 8.18
CA PHE A 541 39.33 25.80 7.36
C PHE A 541 40.73 26.12 7.89
N VAL A 542 40.94 26.05 9.23
CA VAL A 542 42.23 26.20 9.86
C VAL A 542 42.51 24.97 10.73
N THR A 543 43.32 24.07 10.18
CA THR A 543 43.60 22.79 10.83
C THR A 543 44.65 22.98 11.96
N PRO A 544 44.44 22.41 13.16
CA PRO A 544 45.45 22.43 14.22
C PRO A 544 46.75 21.74 13.77
N VAL A 545 47.87 22.36 14.13
CA VAL A 545 49.22 21.83 13.81
C VAL A 545 49.98 21.33 15.04
N ASP A 546 49.42 21.46 16.23
CA ASP A 546 49.94 20.94 17.47
C ASP A 546 48.95 19.98 18.12
N TYR A 547 49.40 18.80 18.54
CA TYR A 547 48.58 17.78 19.17
C TYR A 547 48.30 18.04 20.65
N ARG A 548 49.15 18.91 21.27
CA ARG A 548 49.09 19.18 22.72
C ARG A 548 47.90 20.02 23.06
N TYR A 549 47.28 19.71 24.17
CA TYR A 549 46.26 20.57 24.77
C TYR A 549 46.86 21.83 25.35
N PRO A 550 46.12 22.93 25.51
CA PRO A 550 46.65 24.20 25.95
C PRO A 550 47.08 24.24 27.46
N PHE A 551 47.02 23.10 28.14
CA PHE A 551 47.40 22.96 29.55
C PHE A 551 48.30 21.76 29.79
#